data_7f61b674e66286b14e94e87118906ce4
#
_entry.id   7f61b674e66286b14e94e87118906ce4
#
_cell.length_a   1.000
_cell.length_b   1.000
_cell.length_c   1.000
_cell.angle_alpha   90.00
_cell.angle_beta   90.00
_cell.angle_gamma   90.00
#
_symmetry.space_group_name_H-M   'P 1'
#
loop_
_entity.id
_entity.type
_entity.pdbx_description
1 polymer ?
#
loop_
_entity_poly.entity_id
_entity_poly.type
_entity_poly.pdbx_seq_one_letter_code
_entity_poly.pdbx_strand_id
1 'polypeptide(L)'
;VFGNFGQSNYGAAKMGVVGLMNTLKIEGMKYNIRVNSLIPVAATRMTENLGMPDAVFDSLKPETVSPAVMFMASEDAPNGAMISAGAGVFASAEIVHSQGVALKGDELNADMLAEKWAEASNMDGGKALKTGAEHTAHIFKKLAE
;
A
#
# COMPACT_ATOMS: atom_id res chain seq x y z
N VAL A 1 -4.38 2.09 6.21
CA VAL A 1 -3.86 2.35 4.86
C VAL A 1 -4.74 3.36 4.15
N PHE A 2 -6.04 3.11 4.04
CA PHE A 2 -6.97 3.92 3.25
C PHE A 2 -7.52 5.16 3.97
N GLY A 3 -7.30 5.28 5.28
CA GLY A 3 -7.76 6.39 6.10
C GLY A 3 -9.25 6.35 6.48
N ASN A 4 -9.57 6.98 7.58
CA ASN A 4 -10.94 7.23 8.04
C ASN A 4 -11.01 8.61 8.69
N PHE A 5 -12.17 9.24 8.65
CA PHE A 5 -12.41 10.52 9.31
C PHE A 5 -12.12 10.41 10.83
N GLY A 6 -11.43 11.40 11.38
CA GLY A 6 -11.07 11.45 12.80
C GLY A 6 -9.92 10.54 13.24
N GLN A 7 -9.27 9.82 12.32
CA GLN A 7 -8.19 8.86 12.61
C GLN A 7 -6.82 9.25 12.03
N SER A 8 -6.47 10.53 12.00
CA SER A 8 -5.19 10.99 11.41
C SER A 8 -3.96 10.40 12.10
N ASN A 9 -3.95 10.33 13.44
CA ASN A 9 -2.87 9.69 14.20
C ASN A 9 -2.79 8.17 13.95
N TYR A 10 -3.93 7.50 13.90
CA TYR A 10 -4.00 6.07 13.60
C TYR A 10 -3.53 5.79 12.17
N GLY A 11 -4.03 6.56 11.19
CA GLY A 11 -3.62 6.45 9.80
C GLY A 11 -2.12 6.65 9.60
N ALA A 12 -1.54 7.68 10.25
CA ALA A 12 -0.10 7.93 10.22
C ALA A 12 0.69 6.75 10.81
N ALA A 13 0.29 6.25 11.98
CA ALA A 13 0.95 5.11 12.62
C ALA A 13 0.89 3.84 11.76
N LYS A 14 -0.29 3.54 11.18
CA LYS A 14 -0.46 2.32 10.36
C LYS A 14 0.23 2.41 9.01
N MET A 15 0.26 3.58 8.37
CA MET A 15 1.06 3.76 7.15
C MET A 15 2.57 3.76 7.45
N GLY A 16 2.99 4.20 8.64
CA GLY A 16 4.36 4.04 9.13
C GLY A 16 4.82 2.59 9.18
N VAL A 17 3.93 1.64 9.52
CA VAL A 17 4.22 0.19 9.47
C VAL A 17 4.53 -0.27 8.03
N VAL A 18 3.86 0.27 7.02
CA VAL A 18 4.15 -0.04 5.61
C VAL A 18 5.54 0.49 5.21
N GLY A 19 5.90 1.71 5.64
CA GLY A 19 7.23 2.26 5.45
C GLY A 19 8.33 1.40 6.11
N LEU A 20 8.08 0.96 7.35
CA LEU A 20 8.97 0.04 8.08
C LEU A 20 9.13 -1.29 7.33
N MET A 21 8.04 -1.93 6.89
CA MET A 21 8.08 -3.14 6.07
C MET A 21 8.93 -2.93 4.81
N ASN A 22 8.73 -1.82 4.10
CA ASN A 22 9.47 -1.51 2.87
C ASN A 22 10.98 -1.38 3.09
N THR A 23 11.41 -0.94 4.26
CA THR A 23 12.84 -0.89 4.64
C THR A 23 13.33 -2.26 5.07
N LEU A 24 12.64 -2.90 6.01
CA LEU A 24 13.07 -4.18 6.58
C LEU A 24 13.12 -5.32 5.55
N LYS A 25 12.23 -5.35 4.55
CA LYS A 25 12.29 -6.35 3.47
C LYS A 25 13.59 -6.30 2.67
N ILE A 26 14.21 -5.10 2.56
CA ILE A 26 15.49 -4.92 1.87
C ILE A 26 16.64 -5.29 2.79
N GLU A 27 16.62 -4.79 4.03
CA GLU A 27 17.68 -5.07 5.03
C GLU A 27 17.73 -6.56 5.39
N GLY A 28 16.57 -7.22 5.47
CA GLY A 28 16.44 -8.63 5.82
C GLY A 28 16.81 -9.61 4.71
N MET A 29 16.83 -9.15 3.45
CA MET A 29 17.00 -10.01 2.28
C MET A 29 18.28 -10.88 2.35
N LYS A 30 19.39 -10.30 2.77
CA LYS A 30 20.68 -11.01 2.90
C LYS A 30 20.66 -12.11 3.98
N TYR A 31 19.68 -12.08 4.86
CA TYR A 31 19.50 -13.08 5.91
C TYR A 31 18.30 -14.01 5.63
N ASN A 32 17.73 -13.97 4.41
CA ASN A 32 16.52 -14.69 4.04
C ASN A 32 15.31 -14.36 4.94
N ILE A 33 15.24 -13.12 5.44
CA ILE A 33 14.10 -12.63 6.23
C ILE A 33 13.12 -11.96 5.29
N ARG A 34 11.88 -12.44 5.27
CA ARG A 34 10.76 -11.87 4.54
C ARG A 34 9.91 -11.03 5.48
N VAL A 35 9.48 -9.85 5.01
CA VAL A 35 8.69 -8.91 5.81
C VAL A 35 7.46 -8.50 5.00
N ASN A 36 6.28 -8.75 5.54
CA ASN A 36 5.00 -8.46 4.90
C ASN A 36 4.09 -7.70 5.88
N SER A 37 3.08 -7.01 5.38
CA SER A 37 2.10 -6.30 6.19
C SER A 37 0.70 -6.85 5.96
N LEU A 38 -0.04 -7.07 7.06
CA LEU A 38 -1.44 -7.46 7.02
C LEU A 38 -2.33 -6.22 7.15
N ILE A 39 -3.38 -6.16 6.33
CA ILE A 39 -4.47 -5.19 6.40
C ILE A 39 -5.73 -5.96 6.80
N PRO A 40 -5.97 -6.19 8.11
CA PRO A 40 -7.07 -7.02 8.56
C PRO A 40 -8.38 -6.23 8.60
N VAL A 41 -9.47 -6.90 8.23
CA VAL A 41 -10.84 -6.45 8.48
C VAL A 41 -11.53 -7.53 9.30
N ALA A 42 -11.76 -7.26 10.59
CA ALA A 42 -12.39 -8.19 11.49
C ALA A 42 -13.35 -7.48 12.44
N ALA A 43 -14.46 -8.11 12.76
CA ALA A 43 -15.38 -7.67 13.78
C ALA A 43 -14.76 -7.89 15.16
N THR A 44 -14.73 -6.84 15.95
CA THR A 44 -14.23 -6.83 17.32
C THR A 44 -15.13 -5.96 18.19
N ARG A 45 -14.97 -6.00 19.49
CA ARG A 45 -15.67 -5.09 20.41
C ARG A 45 -15.52 -3.61 20.02
N MET A 46 -14.46 -3.24 19.32
CA MET A 46 -14.25 -1.86 18.84
C MET A 46 -15.11 -1.51 17.61
N THR A 47 -15.66 -2.51 16.93
CA THR A 47 -16.45 -2.35 15.69
C THR A 47 -17.94 -2.67 15.86
N GLU A 48 -18.37 -3.15 17.03
CA GLU A 48 -19.77 -3.52 17.33
C GLU A 48 -20.78 -2.38 17.09
N ASN A 49 -20.35 -1.12 17.25
CA ASN A 49 -21.23 0.06 17.15
C ASN A 49 -21.13 0.80 15.80
N LEU A 50 -20.57 0.19 14.76
CA LEU A 50 -20.40 0.83 13.44
C LEU A 50 -21.65 0.73 12.54
N GLY A 51 -22.77 0.20 13.04
CA GLY A 51 -24.04 0.11 12.31
C GLY A 51 -24.02 -0.87 11.12
N MET A 52 -23.14 -1.86 11.16
CA MET A 52 -23.12 -2.94 10.16
C MET A 52 -24.29 -3.88 10.36
N PRO A 53 -24.88 -4.45 9.26
CA PRO A 53 -25.85 -5.53 9.38
C PRO A 53 -25.26 -6.75 10.10
N ASP A 54 -26.04 -7.42 10.95
CA ASP A 54 -25.59 -8.56 11.77
C ASP A 54 -24.94 -9.66 10.92
N ALA A 55 -25.51 -9.99 9.75
CA ALA A 55 -24.96 -10.98 8.84
C ALA A 55 -23.54 -10.62 8.32
N VAL A 56 -23.25 -9.34 8.15
CA VAL A 56 -21.91 -8.84 7.75
C VAL A 56 -20.97 -8.94 8.95
N PHE A 57 -21.44 -8.50 10.13
CA PHE A 57 -20.67 -8.59 11.37
C PHE A 57 -20.28 -10.04 11.68
N ASP A 58 -21.21 -10.98 11.56
CA ASP A 58 -20.98 -12.41 11.80
C ASP A 58 -19.98 -13.04 10.81
N SER A 59 -19.86 -12.49 9.59
CA SER A 59 -18.89 -12.96 8.61
C SER A 59 -17.46 -12.46 8.88
N LEU A 60 -17.30 -11.37 9.63
CA LEU A 60 -16.02 -10.73 9.92
C LEU A 60 -15.33 -11.31 11.17
N LYS A 61 -15.48 -12.61 11.42
CA LYS A 61 -14.79 -13.26 12.56
C LYS A 61 -13.27 -13.15 12.42
N PRO A 62 -12.52 -12.86 13.51
CA PRO A 62 -11.05 -12.79 13.49
C PRO A 62 -10.39 -14.04 12.87
N GLU A 63 -11.00 -15.22 13.03
CA GLU A 63 -10.52 -16.49 12.48
C GLU A 63 -10.46 -16.48 10.94
N THR A 64 -11.28 -15.66 10.27
CA THR A 64 -11.27 -15.53 8.81
C THR A 64 -10.03 -14.79 8.27
N VAL A 65 -9.27 -14.13 9.15
CA VAL A 65 -7.99 -13.48 8.83
C VAL A 65 -6.80 -14.41 9.00
N SER A 66 -6.92 -15.43 9.86
CA SER A 66 -5.83 -16.34 10.23
C SER A 66 -5.13 -17.03 9.04
N PRO A 67 -5.82 -17.45 7.95
CA PRO A 67 -5.16 -18.05 6.79
C PRO A 67 -4.12 -17.12 6.14
N ALA A 68 -4.36 -15.79 6.11
CA ALA A 68 -3.38 -14.84 5.59
C ALA A 68 -2.12 -14.79 6.48
N VAL A 69 -2.28 -14.85 7.81
CA VAL A 69 -1.15 -14.89 8.74
C VAL A 69 -0.33 -16.16 8.55
N MET A 70 -0.99 -17.32 8.44
CA MET A 70 -0.33 -18.61 8.20
C MET A 70 0.43 -18.60 6.87
N PHE A 71 -0.18 -18.06 5.80
CA PHE A 71 0.49 -17.91 4.51
C PHE A 71 1.72 -17.00 4.61
N MET A 72 1.60 -15.84 5.29
CA MET A 72 2.74 -14.92 5.48
C MET A 72 3.89 -15.53 6.28
N ALA A 73 3.63 -16.56 7.10
CA ALA A 73 4.63 -17.27 7.90
C ALA A 73 5.17 -18.53 7.18
N SER A 74 4.64 -18.90 6.03
CA SER A 74 5.05 -20.10 5.28
C SER A 74 6.31 -19.85 4.43
N GLU A 75 6.86 -20.94 3.88
CA GLU A 75 7.98 -20.88 2.93
C GLU A 75 7.58 -20.23 1.60
N ASP A 76 6.30 -20.23 1.25
CA ASP A 76 5.76 -19.65 0.02
C ASP A 76 5.42 -18.15 0.18
N ALA A 77 5.64 -17.57 1.36
CA ALA A 77 5.34 -16.17 1.63
C ALA A 77 6.10 -15.23 0.68
N PRO A 78 5.46 -14.19 0.13
CA PRO A 78 6.15 -13.13 -0.61
C PRO A 78 7.06 -12.32 0.32
N ASN A 79 7.85 -11.39 -0.24
CA ASN A 79 8.60 -10.41 0.52
C ASN A 79 8.16 -8.99 0.14
N GLY A 80 7.62 -8.24 1.08
CA GLY A 80 7.16 -6.86 0.87
C GLY A 80 5.73 -6.76 0.33
N ALA A 81 4.88 -7.74 0.59
CA ALA A 81 3.47 -7.69 0.24
C ALA A 81 2.63 -7.02 1.34
N MET A 82 1.62 -6.27 0.92
CA MET A 82 0.50 -5.87 1.75
C MET A 82 -0.69 -6.78 1.43
N ILE A 83 -1.13 -7.58 2.40
CA ILE A 83 -2.21 -8.55 2.22
C ILE A 83 -3.44 -8.07 2.99
N SER A 84 -4.52 -7.77 2.27
CA SER A 84 -5.83 -7.51 2.86
C SER A 84 -6.54 -8.82 3.12
N ALA A 85 -7.14 -8.97 4.31
CA ALA A 85 -7.85 -10.18 4.72
C ALA A 85 -9.05 -9.85 5.61
N GLY A 86 -10.21 -10.41 5.29
CA GLY A 86 -11.43 -10.28 6.10
C GLY A 86 -12.58 -11.05 5.48
N ALA A 87 -13.47 -11.63 6.29
CA ALA A 87 -14.62 -12.41 5.87
C ALA A 87 -14.29 -13.52 4.83
N GLY A 88 -13.08 -14.08 4.87
CA GLY A 88 -12.61 -15.06 3.89
C GLY A 88 -12.19 -14.47 2.53
N VAL A 89 -12.19 -13.14 2.38
CA VAL A 89 -11.67 -12.44 1.19
C VAL A 89 -10.20 -12.09 1.41
N PHE A 90 -9.36 -12.41 0.45
CA PHE A 90 -7.94 -12.11 0.46
C PHE A 90 -7.57 -11.34 -0.81
N ALA A 91 -6.81 -10.25 -0.66
CA ALA A 91 -6.36 -9.42 -1.77
C ALA A 91 -4.96 -8.85 -1.50
N SER A 92 -4.23 -8.56 -2.57
CA SER A 92 -2.99 -7.77 -2.48
C SER A 92 -3.31 -6.29 -2.62
N ALA A 93 -2.59 -5.44 -1.89
CA ALA A 93 -2.60 -4.00 -2.07
C ALA A 93 -1.20 -3.51 -2.46
N GLU A 94 -1.13 -2.52 -3.33
CA GLU A 94 0.12 -1.92 -3.80
C GLU A 94 0.02 -0.40 -3.87
N ILE A 95 1.15 0.28 -3.70
CA ILE A 95 1.30 1.70 -3.98
C ILE A 95 1.81 1.82 -5.42
N VAL A 96 0.96 2.36 -6.29
CA VAL A 96 1.27 2.51 -7.72
C VAL A 96 1.70 3.96 -7.99
N HIS A 97 2.74 4.13 -8.77
CA HIS A 97 3.25 5.41 -9.27
C HIS A 97 2.90 5.55 -10.75
N SER A 98 2.34 6.69 -11.16
CA SER A 98 2.06 6.99 -12.57
C SER A 98 3.35 7.13 -13.38
N GLN A 99 3.23 7.20 -14.71
CA GLN A 99 4.38 7.51 -15.57
C GLN A 99 4.89 8.94 -15.36
N GLY A 100 4.03 9.87 -14.97
CA GLY A 100 4.36 11.27 -14.75
C GLY A 100 4.68 12.05 -16.03
N VAL A 101 5.00 13.32 -15.85
CA VAL A 101 5.48 14.25 -16.89
C VAL A 101 6.81 14.87 -16.45
N ALA A 102 7.65 15.25 -17.40
CA ALA A 102 8.85 16.06 -17.12
C ALA A 102 8.60 17.48 -17.63
N LEU A 103 8.76 18.48 -16.75
CA LEU A 103 8.73 19.89 -17.10
C LEU A 103 10.18 20.40 -17.09
N LYS A 104 10.58 21.20 -18.07
CA LYS A 104 11.96 21.68 -18.23
C LYS A 104 11.99 23.18 -18.50
N GLY A 105 13.07 23.84 -18.11
CA GLY A 105 13.27 25.27 -18.38
C GLY A 105 12.12 26.14 -17.84
N ASP A 106 11.56 26.99 -18.68
CA ASP A 106 10.49 27.93 -18.32
C ASP A 106 9.17 27.23 -18.02
N GLU A 107 8.99 25.96 -18.42
CA GLU A 107 7.82 25.14 -18.09
C GLU A 107 7.85 24.61 -16.65
N LEU A 108 8.99 24.69 -15.94
CA LEU A 108 9.13 24.21 -14.58
C LEU A 108 8.50 25.18 -13.57
N ASN A 109 7.18 25.26 -13.60
CA ASN A 109 6.38 26.12 -12.74
C ASN A 109 5.03 25.45 -12.36
N ALA A 110 4.34 26.04 -11.38
CA ALA A 110 3.09 25.49 -10.84
C ALA A 110 1.94 25.53 -11.84
N ASP A 111 1.86 26.53 -12.69
CA ASP A 111 0.78 26.72 -13.65
C ASP A 111 0.87 25.62 -14.73
N MET A 112 2.05 25.36 -15.25
CA MET A 112 2.30 24.28 -16.20
C MET A 112 2.04 22.91 -15.57
N LEU A 113 2.41 22.70 -14.30
CA LEU A 113 2.07 21.46 -13.61
C LEU A 113 0.56 21.27 -13.48
N ALA A 114 -0.18 22.35 -13.17
CA ALA A 114 -1.64 22.30 -13.09
C ALA A 114 -2.27 21.97 -14.46
N GLU A 115 -1.78 22.57 -15.54
CA GLU A 115 -2.22 22.29 -16.91
C GLU A 115 -1.97 20.82 -17.30
N LYS A 116 -0.81 20.27 -16.94
CA LYS A 116 -0.38 18.90 -17.24
C LYS A 116 -0.85 17.88 -16.21
N TRP A 117 -1.61 18.27 -15.18
CA TRP A 117 -1.96 17.37 -14.09
C TRP A 117 -2.72 16.12 -14.53
N ALA A 118 -3.63 16.22 -15.47
CA ALA A 118 -4.37 15.07 -15.99
C ALA A 118 -3.45 14.00 -16.61
N GLU A 119 -2.39 14.43 -17.32
CA GLU A 119 -1.37 13.56 -17.87
C GLU A 119 -0.45 13.01 -16.75
N ALA A 120 0.03 13.88 -15.86
CA ALA A 120 0.91 13.52 -14.76
C ALA A 120 0.28 12.49 -13.81
N SER A 121 -1.03 12.56 -13.60
CA SER A 121 -1.79 11.69 -12.69
C SER A 121 -2.41 10.46 -13.37
N ASN A 122 -2.26 10.30 -14.68
CA ASN A 122 -2.78 9.14 -15.40
C ASN A 122 -2.05 7.86 -14.94
N MET A 123 -2.82 6.89 -14.43
CA MET A 123 -2.30 5.61 -13.94
C MET A 123 -2.09 4.55 -15.04
N ASP A 124 -2.45 4.86 -16.30
CA ASP A 124 -2.18 3.94 -17.41
C ASP A 124 -0.67 3.72 -17.55
N GLY A 125 -0.25 2.45 -17.50
CA GLY A 125 1.16 2.08 -17.47
C GLY A 125 1.88 2.39 -16.16
N GLY A 126 1.14 2.77 -15.10
CA GLY A 126 1.68 2.95 -13.76
C GLY A 126 2.34 1.68 -13.21
N LYS A 127 3.28 1.84 -12.29
CA LYS A 127 4.06 0.74 -11.71
C LYS A 127 4.10 0.79 -10.19
N ALA A 128 4.00 -0.38 -9.57
CA ALA A 128 4.31 -0.54 -8.16
C ALA A 128 5.83 -0.56 -7.98
N LEU A 129 6.39 0.56 -7.54
CA LEU A 129 7.84 0.68 -7.29
C LEU A 129 8.18 0.00 -5.96
N LYS A 130 9.19 -0.86 -5.96
CA LYS A 130 9.51 -1.73 -4.82
C LYS A 130 10.59 -1.14 -3.90
N THR A 131 11.39 -0.17 -4.39
CA THR A 131 12.49 0.44 -3.64
C THR A 131 12.62 1.94 -3.95
N GLY A 132 13.28 2.68 -3.05
CA GLY A 132 13.65 4.07 -3.31
C GLY A 132 14.59 4.24 -4.51
N ALA A 133 15.44 3.24 -4.77
CA ALA A 133 16.32 3.23 -5.95
C ALA A 133 15.52 3.12 -7.25
N GLU A 134 14.48 2.28 -7.29
CA GLU A 134 13.58 2.19 -8.44
C GLU A 134 12.82 3.51 -8.67
N HIS A 135 12.39 4.18 -7.59
CA HIS A 135 11.75 5.49 -7.68
C HIS A 135 12.70 6.53 -8.28
N THR A 136 13.92 6.61 -7.79
CA THR A 136 14.94 7.53 -8.33
C THR A 136 15.25 7.24 -9.80
N ALA A 137 15.40 5.95 -10.16
CA ALA A 137 15.61 5.54 -11.54
C ALA A 137 14.43 5.90 -12.46
N HIS A 138 13.18 5.78 -11.96
CA HIS A 138 11.98 6.20 -12.69
C HIS A 138 12.02 7.70 -13.02
N ILE A 139 12.35 8.55 -12.04
CA ILE A 139 12.48 10.01 -12.23
C ILE A 139 13.55 10.32 -13.29
N PHE A 140 14.75 9.73 -13.18
CA PHE A 140 15.83 9.97 -14.14
C PHE A 140 15.49 9.50 -15.55
N LYS A 141 14.81 8.36 -15.68
CA LYS A 141 14.34 7.88 -16.97
C LYS A 141 13.37 8.89 -17.60
N LYS A 142 12.39 9.37 -16.82
CA LYS A 142 11.40 10.34 -17.30
C LYS A 142 12.02 11.68 -17.69
N LEU A 143 13.06 12.11 -16.99
CA LEU A 143 13.81 13.33 -17.30
C LEU A 143 14.58 13.22 -18.62
N ALA A 144 15.01 12.02 -19.03
CA ALA A 144 15.76 11.76 -20.25
C ALA A 144 14.90 11.68 -21.53
N GLU A 145 13.59 11.53 -21.37
CA GLU A 145 12.61 11.58 -22.45
C GLU A 145 12.36 13.06 -22.88
#